data_e63fedea92cd8b32518caa30048ac07b
#
_entry.id   e63fedea92cd8b32518caa30048ac07b
#
_cell.length_a   1.000
_cell.length_b   1.000
_cell.length_c   1.000
_cell.angle_alpha   90.00
_cell.angle_beta   90.00
_cell.angle_gamma   90.00
#
_symmetry.space_group_name_H-M   'P 1'
#
loop_
_entity.id
_entity.type
_entity.pdbx_description
1 polymer ?
#
loop_
_entity_poly.entity_id
_entity_poly.type
_entity_poly.pdbx_seq_one_letter_code
_entity_poly.pdbx_strand_id
1 'polypeptide(L)'
;ALDLVDEAASRLKIELDSMTTEIDELERAINQLEMERQALEKESDKDSKERIKVIEDEMADLKEKASTLRTQWMNEKKVIDESSALQVEIEELKNELDRAQRLGDLSKASEIQYGILPEAETKLEELAIDLNQLQNQGLKLLKEEITDDDIASVVAAWTGIPVKRLQEEEKDKLVRMEERLAERVVGQSSPIKAVSNAVRRGRAGLSDENKPIGSFLFLGPTCLLY
;
A
#
# COMPACT_ATOMS: atom_id res chain seq x y z
N ALA A 1 -15.80 11.14 0.10
CA ALA A 1 -15.41 9.74 -0.10
C ALA A 1 -14.79 9.54 -1.50
N LEU A 2 -15.44 10.01 -2.57
CA LEU A 2 -14.93 9.90 -3.95
C LEU A 2 -13.54 10.57 -4.07
N ASP A 3 -13.37 11.79 -3.57
CA ASP A 3 -12.11 12.54 -3.63
C ASP A 3 -10.92 11.79 -2.99
N LEU A 4 -11.18 10.97 -1.96
CA LEU A 4 -10.14 10.14 -1.32
C LEU A 4 -9.70 8.98 -2.22
N VAL A 5 -10.65 8.37 -2.92
CA VAL A 5 -10.38 7.29 -3.87
C VAL A 5 -9.65 7.86 -5.08
N ASP A 6 -10.07 9.03 -5.59
CA ASP A 6 -9.42 9.70 -6.70
C ASP A 6 -7.99 10.11 -6.37
N GLU A 7 -7.74 10.62 -5.16
CA GLU A 7 -6.39 10.95 -4.69
C GLU A 7 -5.53 9.70 -4.53
N ALA A 8 -6.07 8.62 -3.95
CA ALA A 8 -5.37 7.35 -3.81
C ALA A 8 -5.04 6.73 -5.18
N ALA A 9 -6.01 6.79 -6.13
CA ALA A 9 -5.81 6.32 -7.51
C ALA A 9 -4.74 7.15 -8.24
N SER A 10 -4.75 8.47 -8.06
CA SER A 10 -3.74 9.35 -8.65
C SER A 10 -2.33 9.04 -8.12
N ARG A 11 -2.19 8.78 -6.82
CA ARG A 11 -0.92 8.38 -6.21
C ARG A 11 -0.45 7.03 -6.72
N LEU A 12 -1.34 6.04 -6.75
CA LEU A 12 -1.03 4.72 -7.30
C LEU A 12 -0.56 4.83 -8.76
N LYS A 13 -1.22 5.65 -9.57
CA LYS A 13 -0.81 5.89 -10.96
C LYS A 13 0.57 6.53 -11.06
N ILE A 14 0.88 7.49 -10.19
CA ILE A 14 2.21 8.09 -10.12
C ILE A 14 3.25 7.04 -9.72
N GLU A 15 2.94 6.16 -8.76
CA GLU A 15 3.82 5.07 -8.34
C GLU A 15 4.05 4.05 -9.47
N LEU A 16 3.01 3.72 -10.25
CA LEU A 16 3.12 2.85 -11.43
C LEU A 16 3.98 3.46 -12.54
N ASP A 17 3.92 4.78 -12.71
CA ASP A 17 4.67 5.50 -13.74
C ASP A 17 6.08 5.89 -13.30
N SER A 18 6.36 5.93 -12.01
CA SER A 18 7.68 6.19 -11.44
C SER A 18 8.44 4.91 -11.13
N MET A 19 9.77 4.96 -11.21
CA MET A 19 10.60 3.86 -10.72
C MET A 19 10.41 3.70 -9.21
N THR A 20 10.49 2.45 -8.74
CA THR A 20 10.40 2.15 -7.31
C THR A 20 11.56 2.79 -6.55
N THR A 21 11.31 3.15 -5.29
CA THR A 21 12.31 3.78 -4.41
C THR A 21 13.60 2.96 -4.33
N GLU A 22 13.48 1.63 -4.36
CA GLU A 22 14.62 0.71 -4.31
C GLU A 22 15.53 0.84 -5.53
N ILE A 23 14.97 0.98 -6.74
CA ILE A 23 15.75 1.18 -7.97
C ILE A 23 16.41 2.56 -7.95
N ASP A 24 15.69 3.61 -7.52
CA ASP A 24 16.23 4.97 -7.42
C ASP A 24 17.37 5.06 -6.41
N GLU A 25 17.29 4.38 -5.28
CA GLU A 25 18.37 4.29 -4.29
C GLU A 25 19.62 3.60 -4.87
N LEU A 26 19.46 2.51 -5.60
CA LEU A 26 20.58 1.83 -6.27
C LEU A 26 21.21 2.70 -7.35
N GLU A 27 20.41 3.38 -8.17
CA GLU A 27 20.92 4.31 -9.19
C GLU A 27 21.65 5.50 -8.57
N ARG A 28 21.18 6.04 -7.45
CA ARG A 28 21.89 7.09 -6.70
C ARG A 28 23.22 6.60 -6.15
N ALA A 29 23.24 5.39 -5.57
CA ALA A 29 24.49 4.78 -5.08
C ALA A 29 25.50 4.56 -6.22
N ILE A 30 25.05 4.06 -7.36
CA ILE A 30 25.90 3.89 -8.56
C ILE A 30 26.47 5.25 -9.01
N ASN A 31 25.64 6.27 -9.09
CA ASN A 31 26.07 7.62 -9.48
C ASN A 31 27.08 8.21 -8.49
N GLN A 32 26.89 7.97 -7.19
CA GLN A 32 27.85 8.41 -6.17
C GLN A 32 29.21 7.73 -6.31
N LEU A 33 29.23 6.42 -6.51
CA LEU A 33 30.46 5.66 -6.75
C LEU A 33 31.15 6.07 -8.06
N GLU A 34 30.37 6.37 -9.10
CA GLU A 34 30.91 6.87 -10.38
C GLU A 34 31.60 8.22 -10.20
N MET A 35 31.01 9.15 -9.41
CA MET A 35 31.65 10.43 -9.09
C MET A 35 32.93 10.24 -8.26
N GLU A 36 32.93 9.31 -7.28
CA GLU A 36 34.12 8.96 -6.49
C GLU A 36 35.21 8.40 -7.40
N ARG A 37 34.87 7.48 -8.29
CA ARG A 37 35.82 6.92 -9.27
C ARG A 37 36.46 8.01 -10.14
N GLN A 38 35.64 8.92 -10.70
CA GLN A 38 36.12 10.02 -11.53
C GLN A 38 37.04 10.99 -10.78
N ALA A 39 36.82 11.17 -9.47
CA ALA A 39 37.67 11.99 -8.63
C ALA A 39 39.06 11.32 -8.43
N LEU A 40 39.04 10.01 -8.09
CA LEU A 40 40.24 9.22 -7.84
C LEU A 40 41.09 8.96 -9.12
N GLU A 41 40.46 8.92 -10.30
CA GLU A 41 41.18 8.79 -11.58
C GLU A 41 42.13 9.95 -11.85
N LYS A 42 41.92 11.12 -11.24
CA LYS A 42 42.82 12.27 -11.35
C LYS A 42 44.03 12.17 -10.43
N GLU A 43 44.02 11.24 -9.49
CA GLU A 43 45.09 10.97 -8.56
C GLU A 43 45.97 9.83 -9.10
N SER A 44 47.29 9.91 -8.91
CA SER A 44 48.25 8.95 -9.52
C SER A 44 48.86 7.98 -8.50
N ASP A 45 48.42 8.07 -7.23
CA ASP A 45 48.96 7.26 -6.16
C ASP A 45 48.45 5.81 -6.19
N LYS A 46 49.12 4.94 -5.43
CA LYS A 46 48.80 3.50 -5.44
C LYS A 46 47.53 3.18 -4.73
N ASP A 47 47.23 3.91 -3.64
CA ASP A 47 46.02 3.69 -2.81
C ASP A 47 44.75 4.07 -3.57
N SER A 48 44.79 5.15 -4.36
CA SER A 48 43.68 5.53 -5.25
C SER A 48 43.40 4.49 -6.32
N LYS A 49 44.41 3.85 -6.86
CA LYS A 49 44.24 2.76 -7.85
C LYS A 49 43.63 1.49 -7.23
N GLU A 50 44.01 1.16 -6.00
CA GLU A 50 43.41 0.03 -5.28
C GLU A 50 41.93 0.33 -4.93
N ARG A 51 41.63 1.56 -4.51
CA ARG A 51 40.24 1.98 -4.23
C ARG A 51 39.37 1.98 -5.47
N ILE A 52 39.88 2.41 -6.63
CA ILE A 52 39.16 2.37 -7.91
C ILE A 52 38.69 0.95 -8.23
N LYS A 53 39.54 -0.07 -8.05
CA LYS A 53 39.13 -1.47 -8.29
C LYS A 53 37.99 -1.92 -7.41
N VAL A 54 38.05 -1.56 -6.12
CA VAL A 54 36.97 -1.89 -5.19
C VAL A 54 35.64 -1.20 -5.60
N ILE A 55 35.73 0.06 -6.02
CA ILE A 55 34.58 0.80 -6.53
C ILE A 55 33.99 0.15 -7.79
N GLU A 56 34.88 -0.29 -8.72
CA GLU A 56 34.44 -0.97 -9.95
C GLU A 56 33.72 -2.27 -9.66
N ASP A 57 34.18 -3.07 -8.69
CA ASP A 57 33.52 -4.30 -8.26
C ASP A 57 32.17 -3.99 -7.57
N GLU A 58 32.13 -3.02 -6.63
CA GLU A 58 30.89 -2.57 -5.99
C GLU A 58 29.87 -2.04 -7.00
N MET A 59 30.32 -1.25 -7.98
CA MET A 59 29.46 -0.74 -9.05
C MET A 59 28.92 -1.86 -9.95
N ALA A 60 29.71 -2.89 -10.25
CA ALA A 60 29.26 -4.03 -11.04
C ALA A 60 28.13 -4.77 -10.34
N ASP A 61 28.28 -5.06 -9.05
CA ASP A 61 27.26 -5.71 -8.22
C ASP A 61 25.96 -4.89 -8.13
N LEU A 62 26.10 -3.57 -7.92
CA LEU A 62 24.92 -2.68 -7.84
C LEU A 62 24.21 -2.56 -9.19
N LYS A 63 24.96 -2.48 -10.29
CA LYS A 63 24.40 -2.44 -11.66
C LYS A 63 23.66 -3.73 -12.00
N GLU A 64 24.18 -4.89 -11.61
CA GLU A 64 23.51 -6.18 -11.81
C GLU A 64 22.17 -6.23 -11.05
N LYS A 65 22.19 -5.83 -9.76
CA LYS A 65 20.97 -5.75 -8.93
C LYS A 65 19.94 -4.77 -9.52
N ALA A 66 20.38 -3.56 -9.88
CA ALA A 66 19.51 -2.55 -10.47
C ALA A 66 18.91 -3.02 -11.81
N SER A 67 19.71 -3.69 -12.66
CA SER A 67 19.25 -4.26 -13.93
C SER A 67 18.19 -5.36 -13.72
N THR A 68 18.39 -6.22 -12.74
CA THR A 68 17.45 -7.30 -12.40
C THR A 68 16.12 -6.72 -11.93
N LEU A 69 16.14 -5.79 -10.96
CA LEU A 69 14.94 -5.14 -10.44
C LEU A 69 14.23 -4.32 -11.52
N ARG A 70 14.98 -3.62 -12.37
CA ARG A 70 14.41 -2.85 -13.48
C ARG A 70 13.71 -3.75 -14.49
N THR A 71 14.28 -4.91 -14.82
CA THR A 71 13.66 -5.88 -15.72
C THR A 71 12.38 -6.44 -15.10
N GLN A 72 12.40 -6.77 -13.82
CA GLN A 72 11.22 -7.23 -13.10
C GLN A 72 10.13 -6.15 -13.09
N TRP A 73 10.48 -4.91 -12.73
CA TRP A 73 9.56 -3.78 -12.74
C TRP A 73 8.93 -3.55 -14.11
N MET A 74 9.72 -3.61 -15.19
CA MET A 74 9.21 -3.46 -16.55
C MET A 74 8.24 -4.58 -16.93
N ASN A 75 8.51 -5.82 -16.51
CA ASN A 75 7.63 -6.94 -16.77
C ASN A 75 6.31 -6.82 -15.99
N GLU A 76 6.37 -6.47 -14.70
CA GLU A 76 5.17 -6.23 -13.89
C GLU A 76 4.34 -5.06 -14.47
N LYS A 77 4.98 -3.93 -14.81
CA LYS A 77 4.32 -2.77 -15.42
C LYS A 77 3.61 -3.15 -16.72
N LYS A 78 4.27 -3.89 -17.58
CA LYS A 78 3.69 -4.32 -18.86
C LYS A 78 2.41 -5.13 -18.65
N VAL A 79 2.40 -6.08 -17.72
CA VAL A 79 1.22 -6.89 -17.43
C VAL A 79 0.09 -6.04 -16.84
N ILE A 80 0.42 -5.09 -15.97
CA ILE A 80 -0.58 -4.17 -15.38
C ILE A 80 -1.17 -3.25 -16.44
N ASP A 81 -0.36 -2.69 -17.34
CA ASP A 81 -0.83 -1.83 -18.43
C ASP A 81 -1.74 -2.61 -19.40
N GLU A 82 -1.38 -3.86 -19.73
CA GLU A 82 -2.20 -4.74 -20.55
C GLU A 82 -3.52 -5.12 -19.85
N SER A 83 -3.49 -5.42 -18.54
CA SER A 83 -4.68 -5.69 -17.74
C SER A 83 -5.62 -4.48 -17.72
N SER A 84 -5.08 -3.29 -17.48
CA SER A 84 -5.86 -2.04 -17.45
C SER A 84 -6.50 -1.73 -18.80
N ALA A 85 -5.77 -1.91 -19.90
CA ALA A 85 -6.30 -1.71 -21.25
C ALA A 85 -7.45 -2.68 -21.56
N LEU A 86 -7.30 -3.94 -21.15
CA LEU A 86 -8.31 -4.96 -21.35
C LEU A 86 -9.57 -4.73 -20.48
N GLN A 87 -9.41 -4.20 -19.26
CA GLN A 87 -10.54 -3.81 -18.42
C GLN A 87 -11.37 -2.70 -19.08
N VAL A 88 -10.73 -1.70 -19.67
CA VAL A 88 -11.41 -0.63 -20.41
C VAL A 88 -12.15 -1.22 -21.63
N GLU A 89 -11.52 -2.12 -22.38
CA GLU A 89 -12.14 -2.80 -23.52
C GLU A 89 -13.40 -3.63 -23.09
N ILE A 90 -13.30 -4.34 -21.98
CA ILE A 90 -14.44 -5.09 -21.40
C ILE A 90 -15.59 -4.15 -21.04
N GLU A 91 -15.30 -2.98 -20.46
CA GLU A 91 -16.32 -1.99 -20.11
C GLU A 91 -16.97 -1.39 -21.35
N GLU A 92 -16.19 -1.09 -22.38
CA GLU A 92 -16.72 -0.64 -23.68
C GLU A 92 -17.62 -1.70 -24.34
N LEU A 93 -17.20 -2.96 -24.34
CA LEU A 93 -17.99 -4.09 -24.84
C LEU A 93 -19.30 -4.30 -24.07
N LYS A 94 -19.29 -4.14 -22.74
CA LYS A 94 -20.52 -4.19 -21.92
C LYS A 94 -21.48 -3.03 -22.25
N ASN A 95 -20.95 -1.84 -22.47
CA ASN A 95 -21.73 -0.70 -22.90
C ASN A 95 -22.31 -0.88 -24.31
N GLU A 96 -21.54 -1.50 -25.22
CA GLU A 96 -21.99 -1.79 -26.57
C GLU A 96 -23.07 -2.89 -26.58
N LEU A 97 -22.93 -3.91 -25.74
CA LEU A 97 -23.93 -4.95 -25.52
C LEU A 97 -25.26 -4.36 -25.06
N ASP A 98 -25.22 -3.48 -24.06
CA ASP A 98 -26.43 -2.79 -23.57
C ASP A 98 -27.11 -1.95 -24.64
N ARG A 99 -26.33 -1.28 -25.51
CA ARG A 99 -26.87 -0.53 -26.65
C ARG A 99 -27.51 -1.43 -27.69
N ALA A 100 -26.85 -2.54 -28.05
CA ALA A 100 -27.38 -3.50 -29.01
C ALA A 100 -28.70 -4.13 -28.52
N GLN A 101 -28.77 -4.47 -27.23
CA GLN A 101 -30.01 -4.98 -26.61
C GLN A 101 -31.14 -3.96 -26.65
N ARG A 102 -30.89 -2.68 -26.35
CA ARG A 102 -31.91 -1.62 -26.40
C ARG A 102 -32.39 -1.33 -27.81
N LEU A 103 -31.53 -1.49 -28.81
CA LEU A 103 -31.88 -1.31 -30.22
C LEU A 103 -32.56 -2.55 -30.85
N GLY A 104 -32.59 -3.68 -30.13
CA GLY A 104 -33.15 -4.94 -30.61
C GLY A 104 -32.25 -5.69 -31.58
N ASP A 105 -30.98 -5.32 -31.67
CA ASP A 105 -29.98 -6.03 -32.49
C ASP A 105 -29.47 -7.27 -31.74
N LEU A 106 -30.27 -8.30 -31.76
CA LEU A 106 -29.98 -9.55 -31.06
C LEU A 106 -28.78 -10.31 -31.65
N SER A 107 -28.47 -10.11 -32.95
CA SER A 107 -27.30 -10.74 -33.58
C SER A 107 -25.99 -10.18 -32.99
N LYS A 108 -25.87 -8.87 -33.00
CA LYS A 108 -24.70 -8.18 -32.42
C LYS A 108 -24.60 -8.42 -30.90
N ALA A 109 -25.71 -8.40 -30.19
CA ALA A 109 -25.74 -8.68 -28.76
C ALA A 109 -25.24 -10.09 -28.44
N SER A 110 -25.65 -11.09 -29.23
CA SER A 110 -25.19 -12.49 -29.07
C SER A 110 -23.69 -12.66 -29.39
N GLU A 111 -23.19 -11.98 -30.42
CA GLU A 111 -21.77 -12.02 -30.77
C GLU A 111 -20.88 -11.46 -29.64
N ILE A 112 -21.28 -10.31 -29.09
CA ILE A 112 -20.55 -9.71 -27.97
C ILE A 112 -20.65 -10.59 -26.73
N GLN A 113 -21.86 -11.02 -26.35
CA GLN A 113 -22.13 -11.71 -25.09
C GLN A 113 -21.52 -13.12 -25.02
N TYR A 114 -21.53 -13.86 -26.13
CA TYR A 114 -21.11 -15.27 -26.17
C TYR A 114 -19.78 -15.49 -26.89
N GLY A 115 -19.28 -14.50 -27.63
CA GLY A 115 -18.01 -14.56 -28.33
C GLY A 115 -16.95 -13.69 -27.68
N ILE A 116 -17.00 -12.38 -27.94
CA ILE A 116 -15.90 -11.45 -27.64
C ILE A 116 -15.71 -11.24 -26.13
N LEU A 117 -16.78 -11.03 -25.37
CA LEU A 117 -16.72 -10.73 -23.94
C LEU A 117 -16.09 -11.87 -23.11
N PRO A 118 -16.49 -13.14 -23.29
CA PRO A 118 -15.86 -14.25 -22.55
C PRO A 118 -14.38 -14.44 -22.90
N GLU A 119 -13.99 -14.18 -24.15
CA GLU A 119 -12.57 -14.24 -24.55
C GLU A 119 -11.74 -13.15 -23.86
N ALA A 120 -12.29 -11.95 -23.78
CA ALA A 120 -11.62 -10.84 -23.08
C ALA A 120 -11.53 -11.09 -21.56
N GLU A 121 -12.60 -11.61 -20.95
CA GLU A 121 -12.60 -11.95 -19.51
C GLU A 121 -11.60 -13.08 -19.20
N THR A 122 -11.50 -14.10 -20.08
CA THR A 122 -10.51 -15.18 -19.92
C THR A 122 -9.09 -14.66 -20.01
N LYS A 123 -8.79 -13.77 -20.96
CA LYS A 123 -7.47 -13.12 -21.07
C LYS A 123 -7.13 -12.29 -19.83
N LEU A 124 -8.11 -11.61 -19.25
CA LEU A 124 -7.91 -10.85 -18.02
C LEU A 124 -7.53 -11.76 -16.85
N GLU A 125 -8.20 -12.93 -16.74
CA GLU A 125 -7.86 -13.92 -15.72
C GLU A 125 -6.44 -14.50 -15.93
N GLU A 126 -6.05 -14.77 -17.18
CA GLU A 126 -4.69 -15.23 -17.52
C GLU A 126 -3.64 -14.18 -17.10
N LEU A 127 -3.85 -12.91 -17.42
CA LEU A 127 -2.94 -11.82 -17.02
C LEU A 127 -2.85 -11.68 -15.48
N ALA A 128 -3.96 -11.85 -14.75
CA ALA A 128 -3.95 -11.83 -13.29
C ALA A 128 -3.14 -13.01 -12.70
N ILE A 129 -3.21 -14.19 -13.32
CA ILE A 129 -2.40 -15.36 -12.92
C ILE A 129 -0.92 -15.09 -13.21
N ASP A 130 -0.59 -14.55 -14.37
CA ASP A 130 0.78 -14.22 -14.77
C ASP A 130 1.39 -13.17 -13.84
N LEU A 131 0.64 -12.13 -13.49
CA LEU A 131 1.08 -11.13 -12.53
C LEU A 131 1.38 -11.74 -11.16
N ASN A 132 0.48 -12.59 -10.67
CA ASN A 132 0.69 -13.30 -9.41
C ASN A 132 1.93 -14.20 -9.44
N GLN A 133 2.21 -14.87 -10.56
CA GLN A 133 3.41 -15.69 -10.73
C GLN A 133 4.68 -14.83 -10.70
N LEU A 134 4.70 -13.69 -11.40
CA LEU A 134 5.81 -12.75 -11.40
C LEU A 134 6.09 -12.21 -10.00
N GLN A 135 5.04 -11.81 -9.27
CA GLN A 135 5.15 -11.29 -7.90
C GLN A 135 5.58 -12.35 -6.87
N ASN A 136 5.24 -13.63 -7.08
CA ASN A 136 5.67 -14.74 -6.22
C ASN A 136 7.12 -15.16 -6.46
N GLN A 137 7.69 -14.87 -7.62
CA GLN A 137 9.09 -15.18 -7.96
C GLN A 137 10.08 -14.12 -7.51
N GLY A 138 9.61 -12.93 -7.09
CA GLY A 138 10.44 -11.81 -6.69
C GLY A 138 9.79 -10.92 -5.62
N LEU A 139 10.33 -9.71 -5.46
CA LEU A 139 9.69 -8.66 -4.66
C LEU A 139 8.47 -8.14 -5.42
N LYS A 140 7.37 -7.95 -4.72
CA LYS A 140 6.19 -7.26 -5.27
C LYS A 140 6.54 -5.77 -5.40
N LEU A 141 6.91 -5.33 -6.59
CA LEU A 141 7.36 -3.96 -6.85
C LEU A 141 6.21 -3.00 -7.12
N LEU A 142 5.14 -3.49 -7.76
CA LEU A 142 3.99 -2.68 -8.13
C LEU A 142 2.70 -3.21 -7.50
N LYS A 143 1.80 -2.29 -7.17
CA LYS A 143 0.44 -2.58 -6.72
C LYS A 143 -0.54 -2.35 -7.88
N GLU A 144 -1.52 -3.22 -8.04
CA GLU A 144 -2.56 -3.10 -9.06
C GLU A 144 -3.83 -2.42 -8.51
N GLU A 145 -4.11 -2.61 -7.22
CA GLU A 145 -5.34 -2.17 -6.59
C GLU A 145 -5.07 -1.21 -5.43
N ILE A 146 -6.02 -0.30 -5.24
CA ILE A 146 -6.05 0.59 -4.09
C ILE A 146 -6.55 -0.20 -2.88
N THR A 147 -5.76 -0.23 -1.83
CA THR A 147 -6.10 -0.87 -0.57
C THR A 147 -6.62 0.13 0.46
N ASP A 148 -7.24 -0.38 1.52
CA ASP A 148 -7.65 0.45 2.67
C ASP A 148 -6.45 1.19 3.30
N ASP A 149 -5.25 0.61 3.20
CA ASP A 149 -4.00 1.21 3.66
C ASP A 149 -3.63 2.46 2.85
N ASP A 150 -3.84 2.43 1.55
CA ASP A 150 -3.56 3.56 0.67
C ASP A 150 -4.53 4.72 0.95
N ILE A 151 -5.81 4.41 1.14
CA ILE A 151 -6.82 5.40 1.55
C ILE A 151 -6.50 5.96 2.94
N ALA A 152 -6.13 5.12 3.90
CA ALA A 152 -5.74 5.56 5.24
C ALA A 152 -4.50 6.45 5.20
N SER A 153 -3.56 6.19 4.29
CA SER A 153 -2.37 7.01 4.06
C SER A 153 -2.72 8.40 3.52
N VAL A 154 -3.68 8.49 2.59
CA VAL A 154 -4.19 9.78 2.09
C VAL A 154 -4.85 10.57 3.22
N VAL A 155 -5.73 9.93 4.00
CA VAL A 155 -6.39 10.57 5.15
C VAL A 155 -5.36 11.02 6.19
N ALA A 156 -4.35 10.22 6.45
CA ALA A 156 -3.28 10.57 7.39
C ALA A 156 -2.48 11.79 6.90
N ALA A 157 -2.20 11.88 5.60
CA ALA A 157 -1.52 13.03 5.01
C ALA A 157 -2.35 14.33 5.13
N TRP A 158 -3.67 14.25 4.98
CA TRP A 158 -4.56 15.40 5.07
C TRP A 158 -4.83 15.85 6.51
N THR A 159 -4.96 14.88 7.43
CA THR A 159 -5.39 15.15 8.82
C THR A 159 -4.22 15.25 9.80
N GLY A 160 -3.05 14.73 9.43
CA GLY A 160 -1.90 14.58 10.33
C GLY A 160 -2.07 13.45 11.36
N ILE A 161 -3.11 12.61 11.23
CA ILE A 161 -3.35 11.46 12.12
C ILE A 161 -2.54 10.26 11.62
N PRO A 162 -1.68 9.62 12.44
CA PRO A 162 -0.90 8.48 12.02
C PRO A 162 -1.75 7.32 11.46
N VAL A 163 -1.34 6.71 10.34
CA VAL A 163 -2.06 5.61 9.65
C VAL A 163 -2.44 4.48 10.61
N LYS A 164 -1.53 4.06 11.48
CA LYS A 164 -1.78 3.02 12.50
C LYS A 164 -2.99 3.29 13.39
N ARG A 165 -3.31 4.56 13.64
CA ARG A 165 -4.48 4.95 14.42
C ARG A 165 -5.78 4.87 13.63
N LEU A 166 -5.70 5.03 12.30
CA LEU A 166 -6.86 4.96 11.41
C LEU A 166 -7.25 3.52 11.10
N GLN A 167 -6.25 2.63 11.01
CA GLN A 167 -6.44 1.22 10.66
C GLN A 167 -6.82 0.33 11.84
N GLU A 168 -6.49 0.75 13.07
CA GLU A 168 -6.79 -0.05 14.26
C GLU A 168 -8.29 -0.16 14.45
N GLU A 169 -8.85 -1.36 14.28
CA GLU A 169 -10.27 -1.61 14.49
C GLU A 169 -10.70 -1.16 15.89
N GLU A 170 -11.90 -0.59 15.98
CA GLU A 170 -12.44 -0.12 17.26
C GLU A 170 -12.50 -1.24 18.30
N LYS A 171 -12.69 -2.46 17.83
CA LYS A 171 -12.69 -3.69 18.65
C LYS A 171 -11.30 -3.96 19.27
N ASP A 172 -10.22 -3.83 18.49
CA ASP A 172 -8.87 -4.03 18.98
C ASP A 172 -8.45 -2.94 19.97
N LYS A 173 -8.87 -1.70 19.73
CA LYS A 173 -8.70 -0.59 20.67
C LYS A 173 -9.34 -0.89 22.02
N LEU A 174 -10.54 -1.46 22.00
CA LEU A 174 -11.27 -1.84 23.21
C LEU A 174 -10.62 -3.02 23.93
N VAL A 175 -10.12 -4.02 23.19
CA VAL A 175 -9.43 -5.17 23.77
C VAL A 175 -8.13 -4.76 24.48
N ARG A 176 -7.31 -3.93 23.82
CA ARG A 176 -6.01 -3.47 24.33
C ARG A 176 -6.05 -2.21 25.19
N MET A 177 -7.25 -1.75 25.56
CA MET A 177 -7.44 -0.48 26.29
C MET A 177 -6.66 -0.44 27.61
N GLU A 178 -6.63 -1.54 28.35
CA GLU A 178 -5.92 -1.61 29.64
C GLU A 178 -4.40 -1.41 29.46
N GLU A 179 -3.82 -2.04 28.45
CA GLU A 179 -2.39 -1.93 28.12
C GLU A 179 -2.03 -0.49 27.75
N ARG A 180 -2.83 0.11 26.88
CA ARG A 180 -2.62 1.50 26.43
C ARG A 180 -2.79 2.54 27.55
N LEU A 181 -3.72 2.31 28.46
CA LEU A 181 -3.88 3.17 29.62
C LEU A 181 -2.72 2.99 30.62
N ALA A 182 -2.21 1.76 30.77
CA ALA A 182 -1.07 1.46 31.64
C ALA A 182 0.24 2.09 31.18
N GLU A 183 0.40 2.38 29.87
CA GLU A 183 1.55 3.13 29.33
C GLU A 183 1.61 4.58 29.86
N ARG A 184 0.45 5.15 30.19
CA ARG A 184 0.33 6.57 30.63
C ARG A 184 0.09 6.69 32.14
N VAL A 185 -0.55 5.70 32.72
CA VAL A 185 -0.94 5.69 34.14
C VAL A 185 -0.20 4.60 34.88
N VAL A 186 0.82 4.96 35.61
CA VAL A 186 1.69 4.04 36.33
C VAL A 186 1.04 3.61 37.66
N GLY A 187 1.03 2.31 37.95
CA GLY A 187 0.70 1.79 39.26
C GLY A 187 -0.77 1.68 39.63
N GLN A 188 -1.71 2.02 38.74
CA GLN A 188 -3.17 2.02 39.03
C GLN A 188 -3.93 0.96 38.22
N SER A 189 -3.55 -0.30 38.35
CA SER A 189 -4.12 -1.40 37.56
C SER A 189 -5.63 -1.64 37.85
N SER A 190 -6.08 -1.51 39.10
CA SER A 190 -7.48 -1.71 39.47
C SER A 190 -8.42 -0.62 38.90
N PRO A 191 -8.13 0.68 39.04
CA PRO A 191 -8.87 1.75 38.37
C PRO A 191 -8.88 1.61 36.84
N ILE A 192 -7.75 1.30 36.21
CA ILE A 192 -7.62 1.09 34.75
C ILE A 192 -8.59 -0.01 34.29
N LYS A 193 -8.61 -1.16 34.97
CA LYS A 193 -9.54 -2.26 34.66
C LYS A 193 -11.00 -1.85 34.83
N ALA A 194 -11.34 -1.13 35.90
CA ALA A 194 -12.70 -0.69 36.17
C ALA A 194 -13.21 0.25 35.05
N VAL A 195 -12.40 1.23 34.64
CA VAL A 195 -12.73 2.17 33.56
C VAL A 195 -12.84 1.43 32.21
N SER A 196 -11.84 0.60 31.87
CA SER A 196 -11.83 -0.17 30.63
C SER A 196 -13.05 -1.09 30.49
N ASN A 197 -13.44 -1.76 31.56
CA ASN A 197 -14.63 -2.63 31.59
C ASN A 197 -15.93 -1.84 31.44
N ALA A 198 -16.01 -0.64 32.00
CA ALA A 198 -17.19 0.21 31.82
C ALA A 198 -17.33 0.69 30.37
N VAL A 199 -16.22 1.12 29.76
CA VAL A 199 -16.21 1.54 28.35
C VAL A 199 -16.56 0.39 27.42
N ARG A 200 -15.96 -0.82 27.63
CA ARG A 200 -16.31 -2.02 26.86
C ARG A 200 -17.79 -2.36 26.94
N ARG A 201 -18.40 -2.32 28.14
CA ARG A 201 -19.85 -2.55 28.31
C ARG A 201 -20.71 -1.52 27.58
N GLY A 202 -20.31 -0.24 27.65
CA GLY A 202 -21.00 0.82 26.94
C GLY A 202 -20.98 0.61 25.43
N ARG A 203 -19.83 0.25 24.87
CA ARG A 203 -19.65 0.01 23.43
C ARG A 203 -20.26 -1.32 22.96
N ALA A 204 -20.39 -2.31 23.84
CA ALA A 204 -21.07 -3.57 23.54
C ALA A 204 -22.60 -3.48 23.53
N GLY A 205 -23.18 -2.28 23.70
CA GLY A 205 -24.65 -2.09 23.75
C GLY A 205 -25.31 -2.63 25.02
N LEU A 206 -24.53 -2.93 26.07
CA LEU A 206 -25.04 -3.45 27.34
C LEU A 206 -25.41 -2.34 28.34
N SER A 207 -25.32 -1.08 27.94
CA SER A 207 -25.64 0.09 28.75
C SER A 207 -26.91 0.76 28.19
N ASP A 208 -27.71 1.35 29.08
CA ASP A 208 -28.85 2.18 28.71
C ASP A 208 -28.36 3.45 28.02
N GLU A 209 -28.89 3.76 26.83
CA GLU A 209 -28.45 4.91 26.01
C GLU A 209 -28.65 6.26 26.72
N ASN A 210 -29.59 6.34 27.66
CA ASN A 210 -29.88 7.54 28.43
C ASN A 210 -29.01 7.68 29.70
N LYS A 211 -28.12 6.73 29.99
CA LYS A 211 -27.26 6.76 31.18
C LYS A 211 -25.79 6.94 30.79
N PRO A 212 -25.02 7.60 31.65
CA PRO A 212 -23.56 7.70 31.42
C PRO A 212 -22.92 6.29 31.38
N ILE A 213 -21.88 6.12 30.56
CA ILE A 213 -21.14 4.86 30.37
C ILE A 213 -20.66 4.27 31.71
N GLY A 214 -20.32 5.15 32.67
CA GLY A 214 -19.91 4.78 34.01
C GLY A 214 -19.83 6.02 34.91
N SER A 215 -20.02 5.80 36.21
CA SER A 215 -19.74 6.82 37.25
C SER A 215 -18.67 6.26 38.17
N PHE A 216 -17.59 7.01 38.37
CA PHE A 216 -16.42 6.55 39.15
C PHE A 216 -16.12 7.56 40.25
N LEU A 217 -15.87 7.04 41.43
CA LEU A 217 -15.37 7.83 42.56
C LEU A 217 -13.97 7.34 42.89
N PHE A 218 -12.99 8.21 42.71
CA PHE A 218 -11.59 7.92 43.04
C PHE A 218 -11.25 8.55 44.38
N LEU A 219 -10.91 7.71 45.37
CA LEU A 219 -10.54 8.12 46.71
C LEU A 219 -9.07 7.76 46.96
N GLY A 220 -8.30 8.72 47.43
CA GLY A 220 -6.89 8.52 47.74
C GLY A 220 -6.18 9.81 48.12
N PRO A 221 -4.89 9.75 48.48
CA PRO A 221 -4.08 10.95 48.71
C PRO A 221 -3.96 11.78 47.41
N THR A 222 -3.62 13.04 47.53
CA THR A 222 -3.46 13.98 46.39
C THR A 222 -2.51 13.43 45.32
N CYS A 223 -2.81 13.65 44.02
CA CYS A 223 -2.11 13.11 42.83
C CYS A 223 -2.46 11.66 42.43
N LEU A 224 -3.74 11.37 42.29
CA LEU A 224 -4.23 10.04 41.90
C LEU A 224 -4.05 9.72 40.41
N LEU A 225 -3.85 10.70 39.56
CA LEU A 225 -3.86 10.58 38.08
C LEU A 225 -2.71 11.33 37.41
N TYR A 226 -1.49 11.12 37.87
CA TYR A 226 -0.28 11.51 37.15
C TYR A 226 0.66 10.35 36.94
#